data_2719a2830d6c1018db02bf48d975af7c
#
_entry.id   2719a2830d6c1018db02bf48d975af7c
#
_cell.length_a   1.000
_cell.length_b   1.000
_cell.length_c   1.000
_cell.angle_alpha   90.00
_cell.angle_beta   90.00
_cell.angle_gamma   90.00
#
_symmetry.space_group_name_H-M   'P 1'
#
loop_
_entity.id
_entity.type
_entity.pdbx_description
1 polymer ?
#
loop_
_entity_poly.entity_id
_entity_poly.type
_entity_poly.pdbx_seq_one_letter_code
_entity_poly.pdbx_strand_id
1 'polypeptide(L)'
;NAVFVHISTAYSCGSTPGKVPEELHPSYADIAKQLKAEGKNIPATIEEELDQMLSIGVEIRSRTEWSSPELKSELVEAGFNHAKSRGWNDIYTYTKYLGEQIVTQTCDGLSVAIVRPSIIESSLKEPEPGWLDGLRMADPLIIGYGKGRLLDFPAKRDLLLDVIPVDLVVNAIISVATRAIANPSIQVYHVSSGATNPLSFQFLYDNTKAYFHQHPMEDRDGQSIVPHEWKFRDLATFYRYFTSKQNQIESTKRWLKMAPFKWASRKSRQL
;
A
#
# COMPACT_ATOMS: atom_id res chain seq x y z
N ASN A 1 -6.22 12.33 33.31
CA ASN A 1 -6.82 12.43 31.97
C ASN A 1 -5.86 11.76 30.98
N ALA A 2 -6.31 10.69 30.31
CA ALA A 2 -5.56 10.01 29.25
C ALA A 2 -6.27 10.26 27.91
N VAL A 3 -5.50 10.31 26.83
CA VAL A 3 -6.01 10.38 25.46
C VAL A 3 -5.59 9.10 24.74
N PHE A 4 -6.49 8.51 24.00
CA PHE A 4 -6.19 7.42 23.09
C PHE A 4 -6.02 7.96 21.67
N VAL A 5 -4.85 7.80 21.09
CA VAL A 5 -4.58 8.19 19.69
C VAL A 5 -4.47 6.95 18.83
N HIS A 6 -5.43 6.78 17.92
CA HIS A 6 -5.46 5.70 16.95
C HIS A 6 -4.87 6.16 15.61
N ILE A 7 -3.81 5.52 15.16
CA ILE A 7 -3.22 5.81 13.85
C ILE A 7 -3.86 4.90 12.80
N SER A 8 -4.69 5.51 11.96
CA SER A 8 -5.36 4.87 10.83
C SER A 8 -4.67 5.22 9.51
N THR A 9 -5.42 5.40 8.45
CA THR A 9 -4.96 5.87 7.13
C THR A 9 -6.04 6.69 6.44
N ALA A 10 -5.65 7.65 5.61
CA ALA A 10 -6.57 8.39 4.75
C ALA A 10 -7.34 7.47 3.77
N TYR A 11 -6.84 6.25 3.55
CA TYR A 11 -7.44 5.27 2.64
C TYR A 11 -8.39 4.28 3.31
N SER A 12 -8.73 4.46 4.60
CA SER A 12 -9.68 3.61 5.32
C SER A 12 -11.14 3.77 4.85
N CYS A 13 -11.41 4.75 3.98
CA CYS A 13 -12.74 5.03 3.41
C CYS A 13 -13.18 4.06 2.30
N GLY A 14 -12.40 3.03 1.99
CA GLY A 14 -12.68 2.10 0.89
C GLY A 14 -12.60 2.78 -0.49
N SER A 15 -13.46 2.35 -1.41
CA SER A 15 -13.49 2.88 -2.79
C SER A 15 -14.33 4.16 -2.93
N THR A 16 -14.32 5.04 -1.93
CA THR A 16 -15.09 6.30 -1.95
C THR A 16 -14.37 7.33 -2.82
N PRO A 17 -15.00 7.82 -3.91
CA PRO A 17 -14.37 8.82 -4.77
C PRO A 17 -14.50 10.24 -4.19
N GLY A 18 -13.55 11.11 -4.55
CA GLY A 18 -13.61 12.54 -4.25
C GLY A 18 -13.08 12.92 -2.87
N LYS A 19 -13.63 13.98 -2.29
CA LYS A 19 -13.20 14.49 -0.99
C LYS A 19 -13.85 13.69 0.14
N VAL A 20 -13.04 13.19 1.05
CA VAL A 20 -13.49 12.47 2.25
C VAL A 20 -13.44 13.43 3.43
N PRO A 21 -14.54 13.63 4.19
CA PRO A 21 -14.56 14.54 5.33
C PRO A 21 -13.83 13.95 6.55
N GLU A 22 -13.43 14.82 7.49
CA GLU A 22 -12.88 14.43 8.80
C GLU A 22 -13.98 13.99 9.76
N GLU A 23 -14.68 12.94 9.36
CA GLU A 23 -15.82 12.36 10.08
C GLU A 23 -15.60 10.85 10.24
N LEU A 24 -16.34 10.25 11.17
CA LEU A 24 -16.36 8.79 11.30
C LEU A 24 -16.93 8.16 10.03
N HIS A 25 -16.34 7.06 9.61
CA HIS A 25 -16.90 6.26 8.52
C HIS A 25 -18.24 5.64 8.94
N PRO A 26 -19.10 5.28 7.97
CA PRO A 26 -20.30 4.51 8.26
C PRO A 26 -20.00 3.31 9.13
N SER A 27 -20.90 2.99 10.06
CA SER A 27 -20.68 1.85 10.96
C SER A 27 -20.57 0.53 10.18
N TYR A 28 -19.90 -0.46 10.77
CA TYR A 28 -19.86 -1.80 10.17
C TYR A 28 -21.26 -2.35 9.93
N ALA A 29 -22.18 -2.13 10.85
CA ALA A 29 -23.57 -2.57 10.73
C ALA A 29 -24.29 -1.96 9.53
N ASP A 30 -24.06 -0.66 9.25
CA ASP A 30 -24.64 0.03 8.09
C ASP A 30 -24.10 -0.53 6.79
N ILE A 31 -22.77 -0.73 6.71
CA ILE A 31 -22.12 -1.33 5.54
C ILE A 31 -22.58 -2.77 5.34
N ALA A 32 -22.64 -3.57 6.40
CA ALA A 32 -23.13 -4.95 6.32
C ALA A 32 -24.59 -5.00 5.83
N LYS A 33 -25.45 -4.09 6.28
CA LYS A 33 -26.84 -3.96 5.82
C LYS A 33 -26.91 -3.62 4.33
N GLN A 34 -26.11 -2.67 3.88
CA GLN A 34 -26.05 -2.29 2.47
C GLN A 34 -25.58 -3.47 1.60
N LEU A 35 -24.48 -4.13 1.98
CA LEU A 35 -23.92 -5.25 1.23
C LEU A 35 -24.88 -6.47 1.20
N LYS A 36 -25.62 -6.71 2.28
CA LYS A 36 -26.69 -7.74 2.30
C LYS A 36 -27.82 -7.40 1.33
N ALA A 37 -28.19 -6.12 1.23
CA ALA A 37 -29.21 -5.68 0.25
C ALA A 37 -28.72 -5.87 -1.21
N GLU A 38 -27.40 -5.86 -1.43
CA GLU A 38 -26.78 -6.21 -2.72
C GLU A 38 -26.66 -7.74 -2.95
N GLY A 39 -27.20 -8.56 -2.06
CA GLY A 39 -27.15 -10.04 -2.16
C GLY A 39 -25.83 -10.66 -1.70
N LYS A 40 -24.97 -9.92 -1.01
CA LYS A 40 -23.72 -10.46 -0.48
C LYS A 40 -23.93 -11.15 0.86
N ASN A 41 -23.23 -12.25 1.08
CA ASN A 41 -23.22 -12.94 2.37
C ASN A 41 -22.16 -12.30 3.28
N ILE A 42 -22.62 -11.45 4.21
CA ILE A 42 -21.77 -10.66 5.09
C ILE A 42 -22.16 -10.94 6.54
N PRO A 43 -21.24 -11.14 7.49
CA PRO A 43 -21.51 -11.20 8.92
C PRO A 43 -22.29 -9.99 9.41
N ALA A 44 -23.04 -10.16 10.49
CA ALA A 44 -23.88 -9.07 11.02
C ALA A 44 -23.07 -8.14 11.93
N THR A 45 -22.06 -8.67 12.60
CA THR A 45 -21.25 -7.93 13.58
C THR A 45 -19.78 -7.94 13.18
N ILE A 46 -19.02 -7.02 13.76
CA ILE A 46 -17.58 -6.92 13.51
C ILE A 46 -16.83 -8.11 14.09
N GLU A 47 -17.28 -8.65 15.20
CA GLU A 47 -16.72 -9.84 15.84
C GLU A 47 -16.84 -11.05 14.91
N GLU A 48 -18.02 -11.28 14.34
CA GLU A 48 -18.25 -12.35 13.38
C GLU A 48 -17.40 -12.17 12.11
N GLU A 49 -17.19 -10.93 11.66
CA GLU A 49 -16.32 -10.61 10.51
C GLU A 49 -14.86 -10.96 10.81
N LEU A 50 -14.36 -10.59 11.99
CA LEU A 50 -13.01 -10.93 12.44
C LEU A 50 -12.83 -12.45 12.56
N ASP A 51 -13.81 -13.15 13.13
CA ASP A 51 -13.78 -14.61 13.24
C ASP A 51 -13.76 -15.28 11.87
N GLN A 52 -14.52 -14.76 10.90
CA GLN A 52 -14.49 -15.23 9.54
C GLN A 52 -13.11 -15.05 8.89
N MET A 53 -12.52 -13.85 9.03
CA MET A 53 -11.18 -13.57 8.50
C MET A 53 -10.10 -14.48 9.11
N LEU A 54 -10.16 -14.68 10.43
CA LEU A 54 -9.24 -15.58 11.15
C LEU A 54 -9.43 -17.03 10.68
N SER A 55 -10.66 -17.49 10.52
CA SER A 55 -10.98 -18.85 10.04
C SER A 55 -10.42 -19.13 8.67
N ILE A 56 -10.54 -18.18 7.72
CA ILE A 56 -9.93 -18.29 6.39
C ILE A 56 -8.41 -18.45 6.50
N GLY A 57 -7.77 -17.64 7.35
CA GLY A 57 -6.32 -17.70 7.57
C GLY A 57 -5.88 -19.03 8.19
N VAL A 58 -6.64 -19.57 9.15
CA VAL A 58 -6.38 -20.87 9.78
C VAL A 58 -6.55 -22.01 8.78
N GLU A 59 -7.62 -22.00 7.99
CA GLU A 59 -7.86 -23.00 6.95
C GLU A 59 -6.71 -23.06 5.92
N ILE A 60 -6.28 -21.93 5.39
CA ILE A 60 -5.17 -21.89 4.45
C ILE A 60 -3.89 -22.44 5.09
N ARG A 61 -3.57 -22.05 6.33
CA ARG A 61 -2.40 -22.54 7.05
C ARG A 61 -2.44 -24.04 7.36
N SER A 62 -3.64 -24.62 7.51
CA SER A 62 -3.78 -26.05 7.82
C SER A 62 -3.46 -26.96 6.63
N ARG A 63 -3.58 -26.47 5.40
CA ARG A 63 -3.42 -27.25 4.15
C ARG A 63 -2.16 -26.92 3.37
N THR A 64 -1.42 -25.88 3.77
CA THR A 64 -0.25 -25.40 3.06
C THR A 64 0.98 -25.43 3.97
N GLU A 65 2.12 -25.86 3.43
CA GLU A 65 3.38 -25.93 4.20
C GLU A 65 3.80 -24.57 4.73
N TRP A 66 4.15 -24.52 6.02
CA TRP A 66 4.64 -23.31 6.67
C TRP A 66 5.93 -22.81 6.01
N SER A 67 6.01 -21.49 5.82
CA SER A 67 7.12 -20.79 5.13
C SER A 67 7.22 -21.02 3.62
N SER A 68 6.26 -21.71 3.00
CA SER A 68 6.26 -21.84 1.55
C SER A 68 5.87 -20.52 0.85
N PRO A 69 6.39 -20.21 -0.35
CA PRO A 69 5.94 -19.10 -1.17
C PRO A 69 4.45 -19.20 -1.52
N GLU A 70 3.93 -20.42 -1.67
CA GLU A 70 2.54 -20.74 -1.95
C GLU A 70 1.64 -20.27 -0.81
N LEU A 71 1.99 -20.56 0.45
CA LEU A 71 1.24 -20.10 1.63
C LEU A 71 1.08 -18.58 1.62
N LYS A 72 2.18 -17.85 1.38
CA LYS A 72 2.15 -16.39 1.31
C LYS A 72 1.22 -15.91 0.19
N SER A 73 1.31 -16.53 -0.98
CA SER A 73 0.48 -16.18 -2.14
C SER A 73 -1.00 -16.40 -1.86
N GLU A 74 -1.38 -17.55 -1.30
CA GLU A 74 -2.78 -17.87 -0.97
C GLU A 74 -3.36 -16.92 0.09
N LEU A 75 -2.58 -16.60 1.13
CA LEU A 75 -3.02 -15.63 2.16
C LEU A 75 -3.22 -14.23 1.60
N VAL A 76 -2.32 -13.76 0.71
CA VAL A 76 -2.43 -12.46 0.05
C VAL A 76 -3.67 -12.43 -0.85
N GLU A 77 -3.90 -13.47 -1.64
CA GLU A 77 -5.06 -13.56 -2.53
C GLU A 77 -6.38 -13.63 -1.74
N ALA A 78 -6.44 -14.44 -0.69
CA ALA A 78 -7.60 -14.53 0.18
C ALA A 78 -7.93 -13.18 0.84
N GLY A 79 -6.91 -12.50 1.39
CA GLY A 79 -7.09 -11.18 1.99
C GLY A 79 -7.55 -10.12 0.99
N PHE A 80 -6.98 -10.11 -0.21
CA PHE A 80 -7.40 -9.22 -1.30
C PHE A 80 -8.85 -9.45 -1.71
N ASN A 81 -9.23 -10.70 -1.96
CA ASN A 81 -10.60 -11.06 -2.37
C ASN A 81 -11.61 -10.76 -1.26
N HIS A 82 -11.23 -11.00 0.00
CA HIS A 82 -12.08 -10.68 1.14
C HIS A 82 -12.35 -9.17 1.21
N ALA A 83 -11.31 -8.33 1.26
CA ALA A 83 -11.44 -6.87 1.29
C ALA A 83 -12.25 -6.34 0.10
N LYS A 84 -11.98 -6.84 -1.11
CA LYS A 84 -12.70 -6.44 -2.33
C LYS A 84 -14.19 -6.76 -2.26
N SER A 85 -14.57 -7.90 -1.67
CA SER A 85 -15.98 -8.26 -1.46
C SER A 85 -16.71 -7.30 -0.53
N ARG A 86 -15.98 -6.59 0.33
CA ARG A 86 -16.47 -5.59 1.29
C ARG A 86 -16.45 -4.15 0.75
N GLY A 87 -15.84 -3.91 -0.41
CA GLY A 87 -15.74 -2.57 -1.04
C GLY A 87 -14.38 -1.88 -0.81
N TRP A 88 -13.38 -2.59 -0.32
CA TRP A 88 -12.01 -2.08 -0.17
C TRP A 88 -11.05 -2.62 -1.22
N ASN A 89 -10.03 -1.83 -1.55
CA ASN A 89 -9.07 -2.21 -2.58
C ASN A 89 -8.04 -3.23 -2.10
N ASP A 90 -7.79 -3.31 -0.79
CA ASP A 90 -6.83 -4.20 -0.17
C ASP A 90 -7.16 -4.48 1.30
N ILE A 91 -6.53 -5.52 1.84
CA ILE A 91 -6.76 -5.98 3.22
C ILE A 91 -6.22 -4.98 4.26
N TYR A 92 -5.17 -4.23 3.93
CA TYR A 92 -4.59 -3.24 4.85
C TYR A 92 -5.60 -2.12 5.13
N THR A 93 -6.13 -1.49 4.10
CA THR A 93 -7.10 -0.39 4.25
C THR A 93 -8.39 -0.87 4.90
N TYR A 94 -8.83 -2.11 4.61
CA TYR A 94 -9.97 -2.72 5.26
C TYR A 94 -9.75 -2.97 6.75
N THR A 95 -8.62 -3.53 7.15
CA THR A 95 -8.32 -3.76 8.57
C THR A 95 -8.15 -2.45 9.35
N LYS A 96 -7.64 -1.38 8.71
CA LYS A 96 -7.61 -0.05 9.32
C LYS A 96 -9.01 0.49 9.58
N TYR A 97 -9.93 0.32 8.61
CA TYR A 97 -11.34 0.64 8.83
C TYR A 97 -11.94 -0.14 10.00
N LEU A 98 -11.76 -1.48 10.05
CA LEU A 98 -12.24 -2.30 11.17
C LEU A 98 -11.66 -1.85 12.51
N GLY A 99 -10.38 -1.47 12.54
CA GLY A 99 -9.74 -0.91 13.73
C GLY A 99 -10.41 0.39 14.21
N GLU A 100 -10.77 1.28 13.30
CA GLU A 100 -11.55 2.49 13.66
C GLU A 100 -12.94 2.14 14.22
N GLN A 101 -13.60 1.14 13.64
CA GLN A 101 -14.92 0.68 14.14
C GLN A 101 -14.84 0.12 15.56
N ILE A 102 -13.81 -0.68 15.86
CA ILE A 102 -13.57 -1.23 17.20
C ILE A 102 -13.31 -0.08 18.19
N VAL A 103 -12.44 0.87 17.83
CA VAL A 103 -12.16 2.04 18.67
C VAL A 103 -13.43 2.83 18.96
N THR A 104 -14.26 3.03 17.95
CA THR A 104 -15.53 3.77 18.10
C THR A 104 -16.50 3.06 19.05
N GLN A 105 -16.53 1.73 19.04
CA GLN A 105 -17.43 0.93 19.89
C GLN A 105 -16.91 0.75 21.33
N THR A 106 -15.59 0.72 21.53
CA THR A 106 -14.99 0.34 22.81
C THR A 106 -14.50 1.53 23.64
N CYS A 107 -14.28 2.69 23.03
CA CYS A 107 -13.72 3.87 23.69
C CYS A 107 -14.77 4.92 24.08
N ASP A 108 -16.00 4.51 24.36
CA ASP A 108 -17.07 5.43 24.78
C ASP A 108 -16.65 6.14 26.08
N GLY A 109 -16.91 7.46 26.12
CA GLY A 109 -16.54 8.30 27.27
C GLY A 109 -15.06 8.65 27.38
N LEU A 110 -14.19 8.16 26.47
CA LEU A 110 -12.78 8.52 26.41
C LEU A 110 -12.54 9.66 25.41
N SER A 111 -11.46 10.41 25.65
CA SER A 111 -10.93 11.33 24.66
C SER A 111 -10.14 10.53 23.60
N VAL A 112 -10.63 10.51 22.36
CA VAL A 112 -10.03 9.72 21.28
C VAL A 112 -9.69 10.61 20.10
N ALA A 113 -8.50 10.46 19.54
CA ALA A 113 -8.11 11.06 18.27
C ALA A 113 -7.81 9.95 17.25
N ILE A 114 -8.56 9.90 16.16
CA ILE A 114 -8.28 9.04 15.00
C ILE A 114 -7.49 9.89 14.01
N VAL A 115 -6.23 9.52 13.77
CA VAL A 115 -5.33 10.22 12.84
C VAL A 115 -5.21 9.38 11.58
N ARG A 116 -5.54 9.97 10.43
CA ARG A 116 -5.54 9.33 9.11
C ARG A 116 -4.48 9.97 8.21
N PRO A 117 -3.21 9.54 8.31
CA PRO A 117 -2.19 10.03 7.38
C PRO A 117 -2.41 9.46 5.97
N SER A 118 -2.01 10.23 4.97
CA SER A 118 -1.85 9.77 3.60
C SER A 118 -0.57 8.92 3.45
N ILE A 119 0.00 8.80 2.26
CA ILE A 119 1.25 8.05 2.04
C ILE A 119 2.38 8.76 2.78
N ILE A 120 2.90 8.12 3.82
CA ILE A 120 4.00 8.68 4.61
C ILE A 120 5.33 8.39 3.90
N GLU A 121 6.09 9.43 3.66
CA GLU A 121 7.42 9.39 3.04
C GLU A 121 8.47 10.07 3.93
N SER A 122 9.69 10.19 3.42
CA SER A 122 10.83 10.75 4.13
C SER A 122 10.55 12.12 4.76
N SER A 123 11.30 12.45 5.81
CA SER A 123 11.17 13.70 6.55
C SER A 123 11.45 14.93 5.69
N LEU A 124 10.71 16.01 5.96
CA LEU A 124 10.98 17.32 5.38
C LEU A 124 12.18 18.00 6.04
N LYS A 125 12.29 17.90 7.38
CA LYS A 125 13.31 18.58 8.17
C LYS A 125 13.91 17.71 9.27
N GLU A 126 13.12 16.91 9.98
CA GLU A 126 13.50 16.26 11.23
C GLU A 126 13.46 14.73 11.15
N PRO A 127 14.56 14.04 11.58
CA PRO A 127 15.79 14.58 12.18
C PRO A 127 16.69 15.30 11.17
N GLU A 128 16.58 14.99 9.89
CA GLU A 128 17.25 15.63 8.76
C GLU A 128 16.44 15.46 7.48
N PRO A 129 16.54 16.38 6.51
CA PRO A 129 15.80 16.25 5.25
C PRO A 129 16.10 14.94 4.52
N GLY A 130 15.05 14.23 4.13
CA GLY A 130 15.16 12.95 3.42
C GLY A 130 15.36 11.73 4.32
N TRP A 131 15.39 11.88 5.65
CA TRP A 131 15.49 10.73 6.56
C TRP A 131 14.29 9.78 6.42
N LEU A 132 14.60 8.50 6.35
CA LEU A 132 13.61 7.42 6.31
C LEU A 132 14.22 6.15 6.91
N ASP A 133 13.48 5.46 7.77
CA ASP A 133 13.89 4.16 8.31
C ASP A 133 13.41 3.02 7.41
N GLY A 134 14.35 2.48 6.63
CA GLY A 134 14.11 1.42 5.66
C GLY A 134 13.55 1.92 4.31
N LEU A 135 13.52 1.04 3.32
CA LEU A 135 13.01 1.33 1.99
C LEU A 135 11.52 1.00 1.91
N ARG A 136 10.68 2.02 1.80
CA ARG A 136 9.22 1.89 1.82
C ARG A 136 8.58 2.65 0.65
N MET A 137 7.33 2.38 0.42
CA MET A 137 6.42 3.10 -0.49
C MET A 137 7.03 3.42 -1.86
N ALA A 138 7.47 4.65 -2.12
CA ALA A 138 8.04 5.06 -3.42
C ALA A 138 9.50 4.62 -3.61
N ASP A 139 10.26 4.35 -2.53
CA ASP A 139 11.69 4.03 -2.62
C ASP A 139 12.02 2.84 -3.51
N PRO A 140 11.30 1.70 -3.45
CA PRO A 140 11.54 0.58 -4.34
C PRO A 140 11.41 0.95 -5.82
N LEU A 141 10.49 1.87 -6.16
CA LEU A 141 10.29 2.37 -7.52
C LEU A 141 11.47 3.27 -7.93
N ILE A 142 11.84 4.22 -7.07
CA ILE A 142 12.96 5.15 -7.26
C ILE A 142 14.27 4.38 -7.46
N ILE A 143 14.56 3.44 -6.57
CA ILE A 143 15.76 2.59 -6.64
C ILE A 143 15.72 1.65 -7.85
N GLY A 144 14.55 1.08 -8.15
CA GLY A 144 14.36 0.24 -9.32
C GLY A 144 14.63 0.98 -10.61
N TYR A 145 14.26 2.25 -10.69
CA TYR A 145 14.59 3.14 -11.78
C TYR A 145 16.11 3.40 -11.86
N GLY A 146 16.73 3.83 -10.75
CA GLY A 146 18.17 4.10 -10.70
C GLY A 146 19.04 2.89 -11.08
N LYS A 147 18.59 1.68 -10.74
CA LYS A 147 19.21 0.41 -11.14
C LYS A 147 18.91 -0.01 -12.58
N GLY A 148 18.20 0.81 -13.37
CA GLY A 148 17.82 0.48 -14.74
C GLY A 148 16.90 -0.75 -14.87
N ARG A 149 16.24 -1.18 -13.78
CA ARG A 149 15.39 -2.37 -13.74
C ARG A 149 13.92 -2.11 -13.99
N LEU A 150 13.48 -0.88 -13.75
CA LEU A 150 12.09 -0.46 -13.91
C LEU A 150 11.94 0.31 -15.23
N LEU A 151 11.49 -0.37 -16.26
CA LEU A 151 11.35 0.19 -17.63
C LEU A 151 9.94 0.68 -17.94
N ASP A 152 8.95 0.18 -17.22
CA ASP A 152 7.53 0.45 -17.43
C ASP A 152 6.83 0.65 -16.09
N PHE A 153 5.90 1.59 -16.03
CA PHE A 153 5.06 1.78 -14.84
C PHE A 153 3.60 2.04 -15.23
N PRO A 154 2.63 1.35 -14.59
CA PRO A 154 1.21 1.46 -14.92
C PRO A 154 0.59 2.68 -14.23
N ALA A 155 0.99 3.88 -14.63
CA ALA A 155 0.41 5.11 -14.12
C ALA A 155 0.16 6.12 -15.23
N LYS A 156 -0.84 6.95 -15.05
CA LYS A 156 -1.00 8.17 -15.84
C LYS A 156 -0.04 9.24 -15.30
N ARG A 157 0.48 10.08 -16.19
CA ARG A 157 1.41 11.15 -15.82
C ARG A 157 0.81 12.18 -14.86
N ASP A 158 -0.48 12.44 -15.03
CA ASP A 158 -1.29 13.36 -14.24
C ASP A 158 -1.89 12.74 -12.98
N LEU A 159 -1.58 11.47 -12.68
CA LEU A 159 -2.00 10.84 -11.44
C LEU A 159 -1.46 11.63 -10.25
N LEU A 160 -2.36 12.01 -9.34
CA LEU A 160 -1.99 12.68 -8.10
C LEU A 160 -1.70 11.65 -7.02
N LEU A 161 -0.57 11.84 -6.36
CA LEU A 161 -0.17 11.09 -5.18
C LEU A 161 -0.35 11.98 -3.96
N ASP A 162 -1.05 11.48 -2.97
CA ASP A 162 -1.17 12.16 -1.69
C ASP A 162 -0.07 11.66 -0.74
N VAL A 163 0.99 12.42 -0.66
CA VAL A 163 2.22 12.09 0.09
C VAL A 163 2.47 13.12 1.17
N ILE A 164 2.79 12.69 2.36
CA ILE A 164 3.06 13.55 3.52
C ILE A 164 4.39 13.18 4.18
N PRO A 165 5.27 14.13 4.51
CA PRO A 165 6.50 13.88 5.27
C PRO A 165 6.23 13.33 6.67
N VAL A 166 7.04 12.35 7.10
CA VAL A 166 6.87 11.65 8.37
C VAL A 166 6.95 12.59 9.59
N ASP A 167 7.80 13.58 9.57
CA ASP A 167 7.94 14.57 10.64
C ASP A 167 6.67 15.43 10.81
N LEU A 168 5.97 15.76 9.71
CA LEU A 168 4.69 16.44 9.78
C LEU A 168 3.60 15.55 10.38
N VAL A 169 3.63 14.23 10.08
CA VAL A 169 2.70 13.27 10.70
C VAL A 169 2.95 13.17 12.20
N VAL A 170 4.21 13.06 12.63
CA VAL A 170 4.58 13.01 14.06
C VAL A 170 4.12 14.28 14.78
N ASN A 171 4.38 15.45 14.19
CA ASN A 171 3.97 16.73 14.77
C ASN A 171 2.45 16.86 14.88
N ALA A 172 1.70 16.35 13.87
CA ALA A 172 0.25 16.28 13.92
C ALA A 172 -0.24 15.37 15.06
N ILE A 173 0.34 14.17 15.22
CA ILE A 173 -0.01 13.23 16.30
C ILE A 173 0.17 13.87 17.67
N ILE A 174 1.30 14.55 17.92
CA ILE A 174 1.57 15.24 19.19
C ILE A 174 0.55 16.36 19.41
N SER A 175 0.28 17.15 18.37
CA SER A 175 -0.66 18.28 18.45
C SER A 175 -2.09 17.83 18.73
N VAL A 176 -2.58 16.78 18.05
CA VAL A 176 -3.93 16.29 18.28
C VAL A 176 -4.08 15.59 19.62
N ALA A 177 -3.03 14.92 20.13
CA ALA A 177 -3.05 14.34 21.46
C ALA A 177 -3.26 15.40 22.54
N THR A 178 -2.57 16.55 22.47
CA THR A 178 -2.75 17.65 23.43
C THR A 178 -4.13 18.29 23.32
N ARG A 179 -4.67 18.44 22.11
CA ARG A 179 -6.01 19.02 21.87
C ARG A 179 -7.13 18.11 22.34
N ALA A 180 -7.01 16.80 22.14
CA ALA A 180 -8.03 15.82 22.49
C ALA A 180 -8.25 15.72 24.02
N ILE A 181 -7.24 16.04 24.84
CA ILE A 181 -7.38 16.09 26.32
C ILE A 181 -8.52 17.03 26.77
N ALA A 182 -8.71 18.14 26.05
CA ALA A 182 -9.71 19.14 26.41
C ALA A 182 -11.14 18.80 25.92
N ASN A 183 -11.29 17.76 25.11
CA ASN A 183 -12.57 17.45 24.48
C ASN A 183 -12.85 15.93 24.53
N PRO A 184 -13.63 15.44 25.50
CA PRO A 184 -13.95 14.01 25.68
C PRO A 184 -14.93 13.53 24.58
N SER A 185 -14.44 13.40 23.37
CA SER A 185 -15.18 12.88 22.21
C SER A 185 -14.22 12.23 21.25
N ILE A 186 -14.75 11.43 20.32
CA ILE A 186 -13.96 10.89 19.21
C ILE A 186 -13.83 11.97 18.15
N GLN A 187 -12.59 12.31 17.81
CA GLN A 187 -12.26 13.30 16.78
C GLN A 187 -11.44 12.64 15.68
N VAL A 188 -11.69 13.00 14.43
CA VAL A 188 -11.02 12.48 13.24
C VAL A 188 -10.18 13.58 12.62
N TYR A 189 -8.95 13.26 12.24
CA TYR A 189 -8.02 14.19 11.61
C TYR A 189 -7.36 13.53 10.39
N HIS A 190 -7.41 14.21 9.25
CA HIS A 190 -6.63 13.82 8.07
C HIS A 190 -5.28 14.55 8.07
N VAL A 191 -4.20 13.80 7.89
CA VAL A 191 -2.86 14.37 7.75
C VAL A 191 -2.37 14.06 6.33
N SER A 192 -2.66 14.98 5.43
CA SER A 192 -2.45 14.80 4.00
C SER A 192 -2.07 16.13 3.32
N SER A 193 -1.43 16.05 2.17
CA SER A 193 -1.03 17.21 1.36
C SER A 193 -1.85 17.37 0.08
N GLY A 194 -2.54 16.31 -0.34
CA GLY A 194 -3.15 16.22 -1.67
C GLY A 194 -4.14 17.32 -2.02
N ALA A 195 -4.81 17.91 -1.01
CA ALA A 195 -5.74 19.02 -1.22
C ALA A 195 -5.06 20.39 -1.37
N THR A 196 -3.86 20.58 -0.80
CA THR A 196 -3.16 21.87 -0.73
C THR A 196 -1.88 21.91 -1.55
N ASN A 197 -1.17 20.79 -1.65
CA ASN A 197 0.07 20.65 -2.37
C ASN A 197 0.15 19.28 -3.06
N PRO A 198 -0.66 19.03 -4.10
CA PRO A 198 -0.71 17.73 -4.75
C PRO A 198 0.59 17.41 -5.48
N LEU A 199 1.10 16.18 -5.29
CA LEU A 199 2.25 15.65 -5.99
C LEU A 199 1.77 14.88 -7.24
N SER A 200 2.13 15.35 -8.46
CA SER A 200 1.88 14.54 -9.66
C SER A 200 2.92 13.45 -9.83
N PHE A 201 2.50 12.31 -10.40
CA PHE A 201 3.43 11.23 -10.72
C PHE A 201 4.50 11.66 -11.74
N GLN A 202 4.14 12.56 -12.65
CA GLN A 202 5.11 13.17 -13.58
C GLN A 202 6.21 13.92 -12.83
N PHE A 203 5.86 14.73 -11.83
CA PHE A 203 6.84 15.49 -11.04
C PHE A 203 7.79 14.54 -10.28
N LEU A 204 7.25 13.49 -9.67
CA LEU A 204 8.07 12.46 -9.00
C LEU A 204 9.07 11.83 -9.99
N TYR A 205 8.58 11.45 -11.17
CA TYR A 205 9.41 10.84 -12.21
C TYR A 205 10.51 11.80 -12.71
N ASP A 206 10.16 13.05 -13.02
CA ASP A 206 11.11 14.02 -13.55
C ASP A 206 12.24 14.32 -12.57
N ASN A 207 11.93 14.43 -11.28
CA ASN A 207 12.94 14.62 -10.23
C ASN A 207 13.80 13.36 -10.05
N THR A 208 13.21 12.18 -10.04
CA THR A 208 13.94 10.91 -9.97
C THR A 208 14.89 10.75 -11.16
N LYS A 209 14.41 11.05 -12.36
CA LYS A 209 15.21 11.03 -13.58
C LYS A 209 16.38 12.03 -13.50
N ALA A 210 16.10 13.28 -13.14
CA ALA A 210 17.13 14.32 -13.00
C ALA A 210 18.22 13.92 -11.99
N TYR A 211 17.81 13.36 -10.85
CA TYR A 211 18.73 12.91 -9.82
C TYR A 211 19.68 11.82 -10.33
N PHE A 212 19.17 10.73 -10.92
CA PHE A 212 20.03 9.64 -11.39
C PHE A 212 20.82 9.93 -12.68
N HIS A 213 20.46 10.97 -13.41
CA HIS A 213 21.33 11.50 -14.47
C HIS A 213 22.55 12.23 -13.91
N GLN A 214 22.41 12.91 -12.77
CA GLN A 214 23.52 13.61 -12.09
C GLN A 214 24.30 12.68 -11.15
N HIS A 215 23.63 11.69 -10.56
CA HIS A 215 24.17 10.74 -9.57
C HIS A 215 23.85 9.31 -10.00
N PRO A 216 24.46 8.81 -11.09
CA PRO A 216 24.17 7.46 -11.58
C PRO A 216 24.57 6.40 -10.55
N MET A 217 23.76 5.36 -10.43
CA MET A 217 24.15 4.17 -9.67
C MET A 217 25.19 3.36 -10.48
N GLU A 218 25.98 2.57 -9.79
CA GLU A 218 26.95 1.67 -10.42
C GLU A 218 26.42 0.23 -10.46
N ASP A 219 26.80 -0.49 -11.49
CA ASP A 219 26.58 -1.92 -11.59
C ASP A 219 27.67 -2.71 -10.81
N ARG A 220 27.64 -4.05 -10.91
CA ARG A 220 28.60 -4.91 -10.20
C ARG A 220 30.05 -4.76 -10.66
N ASP A 221 30.24 -4.23 -11.86
CA ASP A 221 31.53 -4.03 -12.49
C ASP A 221 32.03 -2.58 -12.33
N GLY A 222 31.33 -1.76 -11.54
CA GLY A 222 31.63 -0.35 -11.27
C GLY A 222 31.29 0.58 -12.44
N GLN A 223 30.49 0.13 -13.42
CA GLN A 223 30.07 0.96 -14.53
C GLN A 223 28.79 1.74 -14.18
N SER A 224 28.77 3.01 -14.57
CA SER A 224 27.59 3.87 -14.37
C SER A 224 26.38 3.35 -15.13
N ILE A 225 25.27 3.19 -14.42
CA ILE A 225 23.97 2.81 -14.98
C ILE A 225 23.29 4.05 -15.50
N VAL A 226 22.95 4.06 -16.79
CA VAL A 226 22.09 5.10 -17.40
C VAL A 226 20.66 4.57 -17.43
N PRO A 227 19.74 5.06 -16.57
CA PRO A 227 18.37 4.57 -16.56
C PRO A 227 17.64 4.91 -17.86
N HIS A 228 16.85 3.98 -18.35
CA HIS A 228 15.98 4.21 -19.50
C HIS A 228 14.76 5.05 -19.12
N GLU A 229 14.18 5.77 -20.07
CA GLU A 229 12.93 6.48 -19.83
C GLU A 229 11.79 5.51 -19.54
N TRP A 230 10.96 5.84 -18.51
CA TRP A 230 9.75 5.07 -18.23
C TRP A 230 8.74 5.20 -19.36
N LYS A 231 8.15 4.07 -19.70
CA LYS A 231 6.97 4.02 -20.53
C LYS A 231 5.74 4.03 -19.66
N PHE A 232 5.00 5.10 -19.70
CA PHE A 232 3.72 5.23 -18.99
C PHE A 232 2.64 4.50 -19.80
N ARG A 233 2.25 3.32 -19.32
CA ARG A 233 1.22 2.52 -19.96
C ARG A 233 -0.08 2.65 -19.19
N ASP A 234 -1.21 2.57 -19.90
CA ASP A 234 -2.46 2.30 -19.22
C ASP A 234 -2.43 0.91 -18.57
N LEU A 235 -3.26 0.72 -17.52
CA LEU A 235 -3.22 -0.47 -16.69
C LEU A 235 -3.45 -1.76 -17.51
N ALA A 236 -4.39 -1.73 -18.48
CA ALA A 236 -4.69 -2.90 -19.30
C ALA A 236 -3.53 -3.28 -20.23
N THR A 237 -2.88 -2.27 -20.82
CA THR A 237 -1.68 -2.46 -21.65
C THR A 237 -0.49 -2.94 -20.83
N PHE A 238 -0.32 -2.43 -19.61
CA PHE A 238 0.71 -2.91 -18.69
C PHE A 238 0.51 -4.36 -18.30
N TYR A 239 -0.71 -4.76 -17.90
CA TYR A 239 -1.01 -6.16 -17.58
C TYR A 239 -0.76 -7.09 -18.76
N ARG A 240 -1.19 -6.75 -19.96
CA ARG A 240 -0.91 -7.54 -21.17
C ARG A 240 0.59 -7.69 -21.43
N TYR A 241 1.34 -6.60 -21.32
CA TYR A 241 2.79 -6.60 -21.46
C TYR A 241 3.46 -7.48 -20.40
N PHE A 242 3.09 -7.31 -19.14
CA PHE A 242 3.66 -8.05 -18.01
C PHE A 242 3.37 -9.54 -18.11
N THR A 243 2.11 -9.93 -18.40
CA THR A 243 1.72 -11.33 -18.61
C THR A 243 2.46 -11.95 -19.79
N SER A 244 2.61 -11.21 -20.89
CA SER A 244 3.38 -11.67 -22.05
C SER A 244 4.84 -11.93 -21.68
N LYS A 245 5.45 -11.05 -20.89
CA LYS A 245 6.84 -11.23 -20.41
C LYS A 245 6.98 -12.41 -19.44
N GLN A 246 6.04 -12.58 -18.50
CA GLN A 246 6.02 -13.75 -17.62
C GLN A 246 5.90 -15.06 -18.43
N ASN A 247 4.97 -15.14 -19.36
CA ASN A 247 4.80 -16.31 -20.22
C ASN A 247 6.07 -16.61 -21.05
N GLN A 248 6.76 -15.57 -21.54
CA GLN A 248 8.01 -15.72 -22.26
C GLN A 248 9.12 -16.27 -21.33
N ILE A 249 9.22 -15.78 -20.10
CA ILE A 249 10.19 -16.28 -19.10
C ILE A 249 9.87 -17.73 -18.74
N GLU A 250 8.62 -18.07 -18.47
CA GLU A 250 8.19 -19.43 -18.14
C GLU A 250 8.44 -20.40 -19.29
N SER A 251 8.13 -20.03 -20.53
CA SER A 251 8.41 -20.85 -21.71
C SER A 251 9.92 -21.05 -21.89
N THR A 252 10.74 -20.00 -21.67
CA THR A 252 12.20 -20.10 -21.73
C THR A 252 12.75 -21.02 -20.64
N LYS A 253 12.25 -20.89 -19.38
CA LYS A 253 12.62 -21.81 -18.28
C LYS A 253 12.25 -23.25 -18.58
N ARG A 254 11.04 -23.49 -19.13
CA ARG A 254 10.59 -24.82 -19.55
C ARG A 254 11.48 -25.39 -20.65
N TRP A 255 11.82 -24.57 -21.65
CA TRP A 255 12.73 -24.96 -22.73
C TRP A 255 14.13 -25.29 -22.22
N LEU A 256 14.70 -24.47 -21.30
CA LEU A 256 16.01 -24.72 -20.67
C LEU A 256 16.03 -26.00 -19.84
N LYS A 257 14.92 -26.36 -19.18
CA LYS A 257 14.80 -27.64 -18.46
C LYS A 257 14.75 -28.86 -19.41
N MET A 258 14.26 -28.67 -20.64
CA MET A 258 14.16 -29.73 -21.66
C MET A 258 15.43 -29.81 -22.54
N ALA A 259 16.31 -28.80 -22.51
CA ALA A 259 17.53 -28.81 -23.30
C ALA A 259 18.58 -29.80 -22.75
N PRO A 260 19.36 -30.48 -23.61
CA PRO A 260 20.39 -31.41 -23.16
C PRO A 260 21.40 -30.75 -22.23
N PHE A 261 21.77 -31.44 -21.15
CA PHE A 261 22.53 -30.96 -19.99
C PHE A 261 23.75 -30.11 -20.29
N LYS A 262 24.45 -30.36 -21.41
CA LYS A 262 25.67 -29.63 -21.81
C LYS A 262 25.44 -28.18 -22.27
N TRP A 263 24.21 -27.82 -22.63
CA TRP A 263 23.90 -26.48 -23.12
C TRP A 263 23.26 -25.59 -22.03
N ALA A 264 22.51 -26.20 -21.13
CA ALA A 264 21.80 -25.54 -20.04
C ALA A 264 22.76 -24.93 -18.98
N SER A 265 23.92 -25.58 -18.73
CA SER A 265 24.88 -25.15 -17.70
C SER A 265 25.62 -23.83 -18.03
N ARG A 266 25.70 -23.44 -19.31
CA ARG A 266 26.33 -22.16 -19.72
C ARG A 266 25.39 -20.96 -19.66
N LYS A 267 24.09 -21.13 -19.89
CA LYS A 267 23.12 -20.01 -19.91
C LYS A 267 22.45 -19.75 -18.57
N SER A 268 22.31 -20.74 -17.69
CA SER A 268 21.71 -20.57 -16.36
C SER A 268 22.57 -19.74 -15.39
N ARG A 269 23.82 -19.44 -15.73
CA ARG A 269 24.69 -18.54 -14.94
C ARG A 269 24.62 -17.07 -15.36
N GLN A 270 23.85 -16.75 -16.42
CA GLN A 270 23.68 -15.38 -16.94
C GLN A 270 22.25 -14.81 -16.78
N LEU A 271 21.33 -15.57 -16.20
CA LEU A 271 19.98 -15.13 -15.80
C LEU A 271 19.87 -15.18 -14.28
#